data_af57ca91f5ddf164c6019c4fc81dfd68
#
_entry.id   af57ca91f5ddf164c6019c4fc81dfd68
#
_cell.length_a   1.000
_cell.length_b   1.000
_cell.length_c   1.000
_cell.angle_alpha   90.00
_cell.angle_beta   90.00
_cell.angle_gamma   90.00
#
_symmetry.space_group_name_H-M   'P 1'
#
loop_
_entity.id
_entity.type
_entity.pdbx_description
1 polymer ?
#
loop_
_entity_poly.entity_id
_entity_poly.type
_entity_poly.pdbx_seq_one_letter_code
_entity_poly.pdbx_strand_id
1 'polypeptide(L)'
;MTTIEEERIYPGHTAAPGYLGWTPAIAGALIATALSAVLIAFGTAIGLGVASSAPTWRDASVALWLLSGIYLILVSLVGFGLGGYLAGRLRTTMPAADAGDIEYRDGVHGLAAWAIAVVMTVLITALVGSATLARVPSVQTVPAASAAEPMLSYELDRLFRPARRTPNAETAMERAEAGRILLTSSSHSGVATEDRAYLVQLVSGVTGLSGPDAERRIDNVIAGAKTAIARSRRSAIIAAFSIAASILLGAAVAWFAACEGGRHRDGAEPGWLTNRPLTAREQGIP
;
A
#
# COMPACT_ATOMS: atom_id res chain seq x y z
N MET A 1 60.58 -20.33 47.12
CA MET A 1 60.76 -19.61 45.84
C MET A 1 59.63 -20.07 44.94
N THR A 2 58.47 -19.42 45.05
CA THR A 2 57.26 -19.71 44.32
C THR A 2 57.17 -18.77 43.15
N THR A 3 57.36 -19.31 41.94
CA THR A 3 57.17 -18.59 40.66
C THR A 3 55.69 -18.34 40.44
N ILE A 4 55.29 -17.07 40.47
CA ILE A 4 53.95 -16.65 40.07
C ILE A 4 53.94 -16.71 38.53
N GLU A 5 53.19 -17.66 38.00
CA GLU A 5 52.88 -17.77 36.56
C GLU A 5 51.91 -16.67 36.17
N GLU A 6 52.42 -15.68 35.44
CA GLU A 6 51.69 -14.52 34.93
C GLU A 6 50.70 -15.03 33.84
N GLU A 7 49.47 -15.28 34.23
CA GLU A 7 48.39 -15.68 33.33
C GLU A 7 48.16 -14.57 32.30
N ARG A 8 48.69 -14.78 31.07
CA ARG A 8 48.45 -13.89 29.93
C ARG A 8 46.98 -13.98 29.59
N ILE A 9 46.23 -12.99 30.02
CA ILE A 9 44.88 -12.73 29.53
C ILE A 9 45.01 -12.39 28.05
N TYR A 10 44.77 -13.36 27.20
CA TYR A 10 44.55 -13.13 25.75
C TYR A 10 43.30 -12.26 25.64
N PRO A 11 43.39 -11.05 25.01
CA PRO A 11 42.21 -10.29 24.73
C PRO A 11 41.32 -11.17 23.83
N GLY A 12 40.15 -11.53 24.32
CA GLY A 12 39.19 -12.33 23.60
C GLY A 12 39.03 -11.77 22.20
N HIS A 13 39.03 -12.63 21.21
CA HIS A 13 38.74 -12.29 19.84
C HIS A 13 37.40 -11.54 19.80
N THR A 14 37.43 -10.24 19.85
CA THR A 14 36.27 -9.43 19.46
C THR A 14 36.04 -9.75 18.00
N ALA A 15 35.00 -10.57 17.73
CA ALA A 15 34.56 -10.83 16.37
C ALA A 15 34.49 -9.50 15.64
N ALA A 16 35.13 -9.41 14.48
CA ALA A 16 35.08 -8.22 13.66
C ALA A 16 33.62 -7.78 13.53
N PRO A 17 33.25 -6.54 13.83
CA PRO A 17 31.85 -6.10 13.78
C PRO A 17 31.32 -6.39 12.41
N GLY A 18 30.23 -7.19 12.34
CA GLY A 18 29.62 -7.55 11.08
C GLY A 18 29.30 -6.32 10.24
N TYR A 19 29.38 -6.43 8.93
CA TYR A 19 29.19 -5.31 7.99
C TYR A 19 27.84 -4.62 8.21
N LEU A 20 26.78 -5.36 8.60
CA LEU A 20 25.44 -4.88 8.86
C LEU A 20 25.08 -5.09 10.35
N GLY A 21 24.74 -4.01 11.04
CA GLY A 21 24.16 -4.06 12.37
C GLY A 21 22.63 -4.25 12.28
N TRP A 22 22.13 -5.39 12.72
CA TRP A 22 20.69 -5.68 12.65
C TRP A 22 19.87 -4.82 13.60
N THR A 23 20.38 -4.52 14.78
CA THR A 23 19.66 -3.73 15.81
C THR A 23 19.25 -2.34 15.30
N PRO A 24 20.16 -1.51 14.72
CA PRO A 24 19.79 -0.24 14.12
C PRO A 24 18.80 -0.36 12.98
N ALA A 25 18.98 -1.36 12.09
CA ALA A 25 18.08 -1.58 10.97
C ALA A 25 16.67 -1.96 11.41
N ILE A 26 16.55 -2.86 12.40
CA ILE A 26 15.25 -3.25 12.97
C ILE A 26 14.59 -2.08 13.70
N ALA A 27 15.33 -1.32 14.50
CA ALA A 27 14.80 -0.15 15.19
C ALA A 27 14.27 0.89 14.21
N GLY A 28 15.02 1.20 13.15
CA GLY A 28 14.58 2.08 12.07
C GLY A 28 13.32 1.56 11.36
N ALA A 29 13.27 0.25 11.07
CA ALA A 29 12.12 -0.39 10.43
C ALA A 29 10.85 -0.32 11.28
N LEU A 30 10.95 -0.58 12.58
CA LEU A 30 9.82 -0.52 13.50
C LEU A 30 9.23 0.90 13.56
N ILE A 31 10.09 1.91 13.65
CA ILE A 31 9.66 3.31 13.67
C ILE A 31 9.03 3.71 12.34
N ALA A 32 9.63 3.33 11.20
CA ALA A 32 9.07 3.58 9.89
C ALA A 32 7.67 2.96 9.75
N THR A 33 7.52 1.70 10.15
CA THR A 33 6.24 0.97 10.07
C THR A 33 5.19 1.57 10.99
N ALA A 34 5.55 1.86 12.24
CA ALA A 34 4.62 2.44 13.21
C ALA A 34 4.13 3.84 12.78
N LEU A 35 5.06 4.72 12.36
CA LEU A 35 4.71 6.06 11.89
C LEU A 35 3.84 6.00 10.63
N SER A 36 4.20 5.15 9.67
CA SER A 36 3.40 4.96 8.46
C SER A 36 2.00 4.47 8.78
N ALA A 37 1.85 3.53 9.72
CA ALA A 37 0.54 3.03 10.15
C ALA A 37 -0.33 4.14 10.75
N VAL A 38 0.23 4.98 11.60
CA VAL A 38 -0.47 6.14 12.19
C VAL A 38 -0.91 7.12 11.10
N LEU A 39 0.00 7.49 10.20
CA LEU A 39 -0.31 8.42 9.11
C LEU A 39 -1.37 7.83 8.17
N ILE A 40 -1.29 6.55 7.81
CA ILE A 40 -2.31 5.88 6.99
C ILE A 40 -3.66 5.87 7.70
N ALA A 41 -3.71 5.65 9.02
CA ALA A 41 -4.95 5.70 9.79
C ALA A 41 -5.60 7.10 9.71
N PHE A 42 -4.83 8.18 9.87
CA PHE A 42 -5.31 9.55 9.68
C PHE A 42 -5.78 9.81 8.25
N GLY A 43 -4.99 9.40 7.25
CA GLY A 43 -5.38 9.53 5.84
C GLY A 43 -6.67 8.78 5.51
N THR A 44 -6.85 7.60 6.07
CA THR A 44 -8.08 6.81 5.92
C THR A 44 -9.28 7.52 6.57
N ALA A 45 -9.12 8.06 7.78
CA ALA A 45 -10.18 8.79 8.47
C ALA A 45 -10.61 10.03 7.68
N ILE A 46 -9.66 10.80 7.16
CA ILE A 46 -9.93 11.97 6.31
C ILE A 46 -10.59 11.53 4.99
N GLY A 47 -10.07 10.48 4.35
CA GLY A 47 -10.61 9.92 3.13
C GLY A 47 -12.06 9.47 3.26
N LEU A 48 -12.40 8.79 4.36
CA LEU A 48 -13.78 8.38 4.67
C LEU A 48 -14.70 9.58 4.93
N GLY A 49 -14.18 10.64 5.54
CA GLY A 49 -14.94 11.88 5.77
C GLY A 49 -15.27 12.66 4.50
N VAL A 50 -14.45 12.53 3.45
CA VAL A 50 -14.62 13.22 2.16
C VAL A 50 -15.31 12.32 1.12
N ALA A 51 -15.19 10.99 1.28
CA ALA A 51 -15.78 10.04 0.36
C ALA A 51 -17.32 10.08 0.47
N SER A 52 -17.99 9.97 -0.68
CA SER A 52 -19.44 9.82 -0.72
C SER A 52 -19.86 8.54 0.00
N SER A 53 -20.95 8.62 0.79
CA SER A 53 -21.57 7.47 1.44
C SER A 53 -22.30 6.54 0.45
N ALA A 54 -22.32 6.88 -0.84
CA ALA A 54 -22.88 6.02 -1.88
C ALA A 54 -22.05 4.72 -1.99
N PRO A 55 -22.66 3.54 -1.90
CA PRO A 55 -21.95 2.26 -1.90
C PRO A 55 -21.38 1.88 -3.27
N THR A 56 -21.35 2.79 -4.21
CA THR A 56 -20.94 2.56 -5.58
C THR A 56 -19.65 3.32 -5.92
N TRP A 57 -18.76 2.67 -6.65
CA TRP A 57 -17.55 3.26 -7.25
C TRP A 57 -17.83 4.44 -8.22
N ARG A 58 -19.10 4.81 -8.38
CA ARG A 58 -19.55 5.85 -9.32
C ARG A 58 -19.03 7.24 -8.97
N ASP A 59 -18.85 7.51 -7.68
CA ASP A 59 -18.47 8.84 -7.18
C ASP A 59 -16.97 8.98 -6.91
N ALA A 60 -16.19 7.90 -7.07
CA ALA A 60 -14.74 7.95 -6.93
C ALA A 60 -14.13 8.78 -8.07
N SER A 61 -13.82 10.04 -7.79
CA SER A 61 -13.17 10.92 -8.77
C SER A 61 -11.71 10.51 -8.98
N VAL A 62 -11.20 10.68 -10.19
CA VAL A 62 -9.76 10.48 -10.50
C VAL A 62 -8.89 11.36 -9.61
N ALA A 63 -9.37 12.57 -9.28
CA ALA A 63 -8.66 13.50 -8.40
C ALA A 63 -8.44 12.91 -7.00
N LEU A 64 -9.42 12.23 -6.41
CA LEU A 64 -9.28 11.57 -5.10
C LEU A 64 -8.24 10.46 -5.15
N TRP A 65 -8.20 9.67 -6.24
CA TRP A 65 -7.19 8.62 -6.40
C TRP A 65 -5.78 9.19 -6.54
N LEU A 66 -5.61 10.28 -7.29
CA LEU A 66 -4.32 10.96 -7.43
C LEU A 66 -3.88 11.60 -6.10
N LEU A 67 -4.80 12.25 -5.39
CA LEU A 67 -4.52 12.83 -4.08
C LEU A 67 -4.12 11.76 -3.06
N SER A 68 -4.81 10.61 -3.06
CA SER A 68 -4.45 9.46 -2.23
C SER A 68 -3.05 8.92 -2.58
N GLY A 69 -2.70 8.88 -3.87
CA GLY A 69 -1.37 8.50 -4.34
C GLY A 69 -0.27 9.44 -3.84
N ILE A 70 -0.48 10.76 -3.95
CA ILE A 70 0.43 11.78 -3.43
C ILE A 70 0.56 11.62 -1.91
N TYR A 71 -0.53 11.40 -1.21
CA TYR A 71 -0.51 11.18 0.24
C TYR A 71 0.32 9.96 0.62
N LEU A 72 0.20 8.83 -0.09
CA LEU A 72 1.02 7.64 0.13
C LEU A 72 2.51 7.93 -0.07
N ILE A 73 2.87 8.73 -1.08
CA ILE A 73 4.26 9.16 -1.28
C ILE A 73 4.75 10.00 -0.08
N LEU A 74 3.96 10.96 0.39
CA LEU A 74 4.32 11.77 1.56
C LEU A 74 4.48 10.92 2.82
N VAL A 75 3.59 9.97 3.08
CA VAL A 75 3.70 9.01 4.18
C VAL A 75 5.00 8.21 4.08
N SER A 76 5.33 7.74 2.89
CA SER A 76 6.56 7.01 2.61
C SER A 76 7.81 7.85 2.88
N LEU A 77 7.84 9.10 2.41
CA LEU A 77 8.95 10.03 2.63
C LEU A 77 9.19 10.28 4.14
N VAL A 78 8.13 10.53 4.89
CA VAL A 78 8.22 10.79 6.33
C VAL A 78 8.58 9.51 7.10
N GLY A 79 7.88 8.40 6.84
CA GLY A 79 8.09 7.14 7.55
C GLY A 79 9.49 6.56 7.32
N PHE A 80 9.86 6.37 6.05
CA PHE A 80 11.19 5.81 5.72
C PHE A 80 12.32 6.81 5.92
N GLY A 81 12.05 8.12 5.80
CA GLY A 81 13.02 9.15 6.13
C GLY A 81 13.42 9.10 7.60
N LEU A 82 12.44 9.09 8.50
CA LEU A 82 12.72 9.01 9.93
C LEU A 82 13.33 7.66 10.32
N GLY A 83 12.80 6.55 9.76
CA GLY A 83 13.33 5.21 10.02
C GLY A 83 14.76 5.04 9.54
N GLY A 84 15.07 5.51 8.32
CA GLY A 84 16.43 5.51 7.77
C GLY A 84 17.38 6.37 8.59
N TYR A 85 16.98 7.60 8.92
CA TYR A 85 17.76 8.49 9.76
C TYR A 85 18.17 7.83 11.10
N LEU A 86 17.22 7.19 11.77
CA LEU A 86 17.49 6.50 13.02
C LEU A 86 18.39 5.27 12.82
N ALA A 87 18.20 4.51 11.75
CA ALA A 87 19.07 3.39 11.42
C ALA A 87 20.53 3.82 11.24
N GLY A 88 20.78 4.94 10.56
CA GLY A 88 22.12 5.51 10.43
C GLY A 88 22.67 6.06 11.76
N ARG A 89 21.84 6.79 12.52
CA ARG A 89 22.25 7.41 13.78
C ARG A 89 22.56 6.41 14.89
N LEU A 90 21.84 5.29 14.96
CA LEU A 90 22.01 4.27 16.00
C LEU A 90 23.11 3.26 15.71
N ARG A 91 23.73 3.30 14.53
CA ARG A 91 24.86 2.42 14.21
C ARG A 91 26.09 2.76 15.05
N THR A 92 26.85 1.74 15.47
CA THR A 92 28.10 1.94 16.19
C THR A 92 29.16 2.63 15.34
N THR A 93 29.90 3.57 15.92
CA THR A 93 31.00 4.27 15.27
C THR A 93 32.17 3.33 14.98
N MET A 94 32.89 3.55 13.87
CA MET A 94 34.09 2.81 13.50
C MET A 94 35.26 3.80 13.32
N PRO A 95 36.20 3.84 14.27
CA PRO A 95 37.23 4.88 14.29
C PRO A 95 38.31 4.80 13.18
N ALA A 96 38.34 3.75 12.39
CA ALA A 96 39.44 3.48 11.44
C ALA A 96 38.99 3.29 9.99
N ALA A 97 37.78 3.71 9.59
CA ALA A 97 37.27 3.53 8.23
C ALA A 97 37.30 4.86 7.45
N ASP A 98 37.48 4.78 6.13
CA ASP A 98 37.38 5.95 5.26
C ASP A 98 35.96 6.54 5.29
N ALA A 99 35.86 7.87 5.13
CA ALA A 99 34.57 8.58 5.17
C ALA A 99 33.56 8.04 4.15
N GLY A 100 33.99 7.63 2.96
CA GLY A 100 33.16 7.03 1.94
C GLY A 100 32.59 5.66 2.34
N ASP A 101 33.39 4.84 3.02
CA ASP A 101 32.97 3.54 3.55
C ASP A 101 31.94 3.71 4.67
N ILE A 102 32.11 4.72 5.50
CA ILE A 102 31.17 5.05 6.59
C ILE A 102 29.81 5.44 6.00
N GLU A 103 29.80 6.36 5.04
CA GLU A 103 28.58 6.84 4.38
C GLU A 103 27.83 5.71 3.64
N TYR A 104 28.58 4.88 2.91
CA TYR A 104 27.99 3.73 2.22
C TYR A 104 27.33 2.74 3.20
N ARG A 105 28.01 2.45 4.31
CA ARG A 105 27.47 1.56 5.35
C ARG A 105 26.22 2.14 6.03
N ASP A 106 26.19 3.45 6.29
CA ASP A 106 25.02 4.11 6.83
C ASP A 106 23.84 4.00 5.86
N GLY A 107 24.06 4.26 4.57
CA GLY A 107 23.06 4.07 3.53
C GLY A 107 22.52 2.64 3.46
N VAL A 108 23.40 1.62 3.55
CA VAL A 108 22.99 0.21 3.58
C VAL A 108 22.10 -0.10 4.79
N HIS A 109 22.35 0.47 5.97
CA HIS A 109 21.48 0.31 7.14
C HIS A 109 20.10 0.94 6.91
N GLY A 110 20.06 2.10 6.22
CA GLY A 110 18.80 2.73 5.80
C GLY A 110 18.00 1.85 4.85
N LEU A 111 18.66 1.27 3.83
CA LEU A 111 18.02 0.33 2.91
C LEU A 111 17.54 -0.95 3.62
N ALA A 112 18.33 -1.47 4.56
CA ALA A 112 17.93 -2.63 5.35
C ALA A 112 16.69 -2.32 6.20
N ALA A 113 16.64 -1.14 6.84
CA ALA A 113 15.49 -0.68 7.59
C ALA A 113 14.25 -0.54 6.68
N TRP A 114 14.40 0.05 5.50
CA TRP A 114 13.35 0.14 4.50
C TRP A 114 12.83 -1.25 4.08
N ALA A 115 13.73 -2.18 3.74
CA ALA A 115 13.35 -3.51 3.29
C ALA A 115 12.57 -4.28 4.36
N ILE A 116 13.05 -4.25 5.61
CA ILE A 116 12.36 -4.87 6.75
C ILE A 116 10.98 -4.25 6.95
N ALA A 117 10.87 -2.91 6.92
CA ALA A 117 9.61 -2.21 7.10
C ALA A 117 8.59 -2.55 5.99
N VAL A 118 9.04 -2.66 4.72
CA VAL A 118 8.18 -3.10 3.61
C VAL A 118 7.67 -4.51 3.84
N VAL A 119 8.56 -5.46 4.19
CA VAL A 119 8.16 -6.84 4.49
C VAL A 119 7.18 -6.89 5.67
N MET A 120 7.45 -6.16 6.74
CA MET A 120 6.54 -6.07 7.90
C MET A 120 5.17 -5.53 7.51
N THR A 121 5.12 -4.47 6.69
CA THR A 121 3.87 -3.89 6.22
C THR A 121 3.05 -4.90 5.39
N VAL A 122 3.70 -5.64 4.49
CA VAL A 122 3.05 -6.71 3.70
C VAL A 122 2.50 -7.81 4.61
N LEU A 123 3.29 -8.27 5.58
CA LEU A 123 2.88 -9.32 6.52
C LEU A 123 1.69 -8.87 7.38
N ILE A 124 1.73 -7.65 7.93
CA ILE A 124 0.64 -7.08 8.73
C ILE A 124 -0.63 -6.97 7.88
N THR A 125 -0.52 -6.47 6.65
CA THR A 125 -1.64 -6.32 5.73
C THR A 125 -2.25 -7.68 5.37
N ALA A 126 -1.43 -8.69 5.11
CA ALA A 126 -1.88 -10.05 4.82
C ALA A 126 -2.60 -10.67 6.04
N LEU A 127 -2.05 -10.47 7.24
CA LEU A 127 -2.64 -10.98 8.48
C LEU A 127 -4.00 -10.33 8.78
N VAL A 128 -4.09 -9.01 8.66
CA VAL A 128 -5.35 -8.28 8.84
C VAL A 128 -6.37 -8.67 7.77
N GLY A 129 -5.93 -8.78 6.52
CA GLY A 129 -6.79 -9.21 5.41
C GLY A 129 -7.38 -10.61 5.63
N SER A 130 -6.56 -11.58 6.05
CA SER A 130 -7.02 -12.93 6.37
C SER A 130 -8.00 -12.95 7.55
N ALA A 131 -7.75 -12.16 8.58
CA ALA A 131 -8.63 -12.07 9.76
C ALA A 131 -10.00 -11.45 9.42
N THR A 132 -10.07 -10.51 8.48
CA THR A 132 -11.34 -9.94 8.02
C THR A 132 -12.15 -10.95 7.19
N LEU A 133 -11.49 -11.72 6.33
CA LEU A 133 -12.13 -12.80 5.56
C LEU A 133 -12.68 -13.90 6.47
N ALA A 134 -11.97 -14.26 7.54
CA ALA A 134 -12.40 -15.28 8.51
C ALA A 134 -13.59 -14.83 9.38
N ARG A 135 -13.83 -13.53 9.51
CA ARG A 135 -14.95 -12.96 10.29
C ARG A 135 -16.23 -12.76 9.49
N VAL A 136 -16.22 -12.90 8.18
CA VAL A 136 -17.45 -12.97 7.40
C VAL A 136 -18.15 -14.25 7.81
N PRO A 137 -19.34 -14.21 8.46
CA PRO A 137 -20.06 -15.43 8.79
C PRO A 137 -20.19 -16.23 7.50
N SER A 138 -19.90 -17.51 7.55
CA SER A 138 -20.15 -18.45 6.46
C SER A 138 -21.66 -18.57 6.27
N VAL A 139 -22.25 -17.55 5.66
CA VAL A 139 -23.56 -17.68 5.04
C VAL A 139 -23.35 -18.74 3.98
N GLN A 140 -23.91 -19.90 4.28
CA GLN A 140 -24.00 -21.11 3.48
C GLN A 140 -23.38 -20.98 2.10
N THR A 141 -22.44 -21.83 1.78
CA THR A 141 -21.76 -22.04 0.49
C THR A 141 -22.53 -21.54 -0.72
N VAL A 142 -22.62 -20.23 -0.84
CA VAL A 142 -22.86 -19.58 -2.13
C VAL A 142 -21.55 -19.77 -2.88
N PRO A 143 -21.56 -20.43 -4.06
CA PRO A 143 -20.35 -20.57 -4.86
C PRO A 143 -19.75 -19.17 -5.00
N ALA A 144 -18.48 -19.06 -4.63
CA ALA A 144 -17.70 -17.85 -4.42
C ALA A 144 -18.35 -16.63 -5.07
N ALA A 145 -18.88 -15.73 -4.25
CA ALA A 145 -19.47 -14.48 -4.73
C ALA A 145 -18.51 -13.96 -5.79
N SER A 146 -18.92 -13.95 -7.03
CA SER A 146 -18.01 -13.70 -8.15
C SER A 146 -17.28 -12.38 -7.83
N ALA A 147 -16.00 -12.27 -8.15
CA ALA A 147 -15.23 -11.03 -7.97
C ALA A 147 -15.92 -9.81 -8.60
N ALA A 148 -16.91 -10.07 -9.47
CA ALA A 148 -17.83 -9.11 -10.05
C ALA A 148 -18.83 -8.51 -9.04
N GLU A 149 -19.27 -9.26 -8.02
CA GLU A 149 -20.35 -8.83 -7.14
C GLU A 149 -20.07 -7.48 -6.45
N PRO A 150 -18.92 -7.24 -5.83
CA PRO A 150 -18.63 -5.94 -5.22
C PRO A 150 -18.52 -4.81 -6.24
N MET A 151 -18.04 -5.09 -7.45
CA MET A 151 -17.81 -4.11 -8.50
C MET A 151 -19.08 -3.74 -9.23
N LEU A 152 -19.93 -4.73 -9.48
CA LEU A 152 -21.14 -4.62 -10.29
C LEU A 152 -22.42 -4.65 -9.45
N SER A 153 -22.34 -4.57 -8.13
CA SER A 153 -23.50 -4.69 -7.22
C SER A 153 -24.66 -3.78 -7.64
N TYR A 154 -24.37 -2.53 -7.96
CA TYR A 154 -25.39 -1.58 -8.40
C TYR A 154 -26.03 -1.97 -9.74
N GLU A 155 -25.22 -2.43 -10.70
CA GLU A 155 -25.73 -2.84 -12.02
C GLU A 155 -26.54 -4.14 -11.92
N LEU A 156 -26.10 -5.06 -11.04
CA LEU A 156 -26.85 -6.28 -10.74
C LEU A 156 -28.16 -5.98 -10.01
N ASP A 157 -28.17 -5.06 -9.04
CA ASP A 157 -29.41 -4.63 -8.39
C ASP A 157 -30.38 -3.99 -9.38
N ARG A 158 -29.86 -3.20 -10.32
CA ARG A 158 -30.66 -2.60 -11.37
C ARG A 158 -31.19 -3.65 -12.35
N LEU A 159 -30.37 -4.66 -12.68
CA LEU A 159 -30.76 -5.74 -13.59
C LEU A 159 -31.91 -6.57 -13.03
N PHE A 160 -31.80 -6.99 -11.78
CA PHE A 160 -32.75 -7.87 -11.11
C PHE A 160 -33.84 -7.15 -10.31
N ARG A 161 -33.98 -5.84 -10.44
CA ARG A 161 -35.04 -5.09 -9.76
C ARG A 161 -36.42 -5.50 -10.31
N PRO A 162 -37.27 -6.22 -9.53
CA PRO A 162 -38.55 -6.72 -10.00
C PRO A 162 -39.50 -5.59 -10.34
N ALA A 163 -40.35 -5.80 -11.34
CA ALA A 163 -41.45 -4.90 -11.67
C ALA A 163 -42.53 -4.88 -10.57
N ARG A 164 -42.71 -6.01 -9.87
CA ARG A 164 -43.50 -6.18 -8.67
C ARG A 164 -42.67 -6.84 -7.58
N ARG A 165 -42.79 -6.37 -6.34
CA ARG A 165 -42.02 -6.87 -5.20
C ARG A 165 -42.49 -8.29 -4.85
N THR A 166 -41.80 -9.30 -5.31
CA THR A 166 -41.90 -10.68 -4.82
C THR A 166 -40.61 -10.97 -4.04
N PRO A 167 -40.69 -11.42 -2.79
CA PRO A 167 -39.52 -11.79 -2.02
C PRO A 167 -39.09 -13.21 -2.42
N ASN A 168 -38.19 -13.38 -3.37
CA ASN A 168 -37.59 -14.67 -3.70
C ASN A 168 -36.10 -14.65 -3.37
N ALA A 169 -35.73 -15.55 -2.45
CA ALA A 169 -34.34 -15.73 -2.00
C ALA A 169 -33.46 -16.47 -3.03
N GLU A 170 -34.01 -16.91 -4.16
CA GLU A 170 -33.31 -17.76 -5.14
C GLU A 170 -32.49 -17.00 -6.19
N THR A 171 -32.46 -15.67 -6.15
CA THR A 171 -31.80 -14.85 -7.19
C THR A 171 -30.28 -14.71 -7.02
N ALA A 172 -29.65 -15.34 -6.02
CA ALA A 172 -28.22 -15.18 -5.77
C ALA A 172 -27.36 -15.89 -6.85
N MET A 173 -27.83 -17.02 -7.33
CA MET A 173 -27.12 -17.78 -8.36
C MET A 173 -27.21 -17.10 -9.72
N GLU A 174 -28.39 -16.62 -10.09
CA GLU A 174 -28.65 -15.85 -11.30
C GLU A 174 -27.87 -14.53 -11.31
N ARG A 175 -27.77 -13.86 -10.15
CA ARG A 175 -26.95 -12.66 -10.01
C ARG A 175 -25.47 -12.95 -10.23
N ALA A 176 -24.93 -14.02 -9.65
CA ALA A 176 -23.55 -14.41 -9.81
C ALA A 176 -23.25 -14.78 -11.27
N GLU A 177 -24.17 -15.45 -11.97
CA GLU A 177 -24.06 -15.81 -13.38
C GLU A 177 -24.10 -14.56 -14.27
N ALA A 178 -25.08 -13.70 -14.10
CA ALA A 178 -25.16 -12.42 -14.80
C ALA A 178 -23.92 -11.56 -14.56
N GLY A 179 -23.40 -11.56 -13.34
CA GLY A 179 -22.16 -10.86 -13.00
C GLY A 179 -20.95 -11.35 -13.80
N ARG A 180 -20.81 -12.67 -13.99
CA ARG A 180 -19.73 -13.25 -14.82
C ARG A 180 -19.89 -12.83 -16.29
N ILE A 181 -21.10 -12.87 -16.83
CA ILE A 181 -21.36 -12.43 -18.19
C ILE A 181 -21.07 -10.92 -18.35
N LEU A 182 -21.52 -10.10 -17.42
CA LEU A 182 -21.27 -8.64 -17.46
C LEU A 182 -19.78 -8.28 -17.37
N LEU A 183 -18.94 -9.12 -16.77
CA LEU A 183 -17.49 -8.90 -16.78
C LEU A 183 -16.91 -8.96 -18.19
N THR A 184 -17.50 -9.74 -19.09
CA THR A 184 -17.06 -9.82 -20.49
C THR A 184 -17.35 -8.54 -21.29
N SER A 185 -18.22 -7.66 -20.78
CA SER A 185 -18.59 -6.39 -21.45
C SER A 185 -17.39 -5.48 -21.74
N SER A 186 -16.29 -5.63 -21.00
CA SER A 186 -15.05 -4.85 -21.18
C SER A 186 -14.01 -5.55 -22.07
N SER A 187 -14.30 -6.76 -22.58
CA SER A 187 -13.46 -7.45 -23.55
C SER A 187 -13.51 -6.76 -24.92
N HIS A 188 -12.58 -7.09 -25.82
CA HIS A 188 -12.56 -6.53 -27.17
C HIS A 188 -13.81 -6.89 -27.98
N SER A 189 -14.36 -8.10 -27.77
CA SER A 189 -15.58 -8.59 -28.42
C SER A 189 -16.88 -8.13 -27.72
N GLY A 190 -16.77 -7.55 -26.50
CA GLY A 190 -17.95 -7.23 -25.71
C GLY A 190 -18.68 -8.46 -25.18
N VAL A 191 -19.95 -8.31 -24.85
CA VAL A 191 -20.84 -9.43 -24.48
C VAL A 191 -21.24 -10.15 -25.75
N ALA A 192 -21.09 -11.47 -25.80
CA ALA A 192 -21.49 -12.27 -26.93
C ALA A 192 -23.01 -12.18 -27.17
N THR A 193 -23.42 -12.31 -28.42
CA THR A 193 -24.86 -12.24 -28.80
C THR A 193 -25.68 -13.29 -28.07
N GLU A 194 -25.11 -14.49 -27.88
CA GLU A 194 -25.75 -15.60 -27.18
C GLU A 194 -25.91 -15.27 -25.70
N ASP A 195 -24.87 -14.74 -25.06
CA ASP A 195 -24.88 -14.31 -23.64
C ASP A 195 -25.91 -13.19 -23.44
N ARG A 196 -25.98 -12.24 -24.36
CA ARG A 196 -27.00 -11.18 -24.34
C ARG A 196 -28.40 -11.72 -24.40
N ALA A 197 -28.65 -12.66 -25.34
CA ALA A 197 -29.96 -13.30 -25.48
C ALA A 197 -30.33 -14.10 -24.22
N TYR A 198 -29.38 -14.82 -23.66
CA TYR A 198 -29.54 -15.53 -22.39
C TYR A 198 -29.90 -14.59 -21.24
N LEU A 199 -29.18 -13.47 -21.10
CA LEU A 199 -29.53 -12.46 -20.09
C LEU A 199 -30.94 -11.91 -20.23
N VAL A 200 -31.45 -11.75 -21.49
CA VAL A 200 -32.85 -11.31 -21.74
C VAL A 200 -33.83 -12.31 -21.18
N GLN A 201 -33.61 -13.60 -21.43
CA GLN A 201 -34.46 -14.66 -20.90
C GLN A 201 -34.43 -14.73 -19.40
N LEU A 202 -33.22 -14.69 -18.80
CA LEU A 202 -33.01 -14.72 -17.37
C LEU A 202 -33.70 -13.55 -16.65
N VAL A 203 -33.49 -12.33 -17.15
CA VAL A 203 -34.09 -11.11 -16.58
C VAL A 203 -35.60 -11.09 -16.74
N SER A 204 -36.13 -11.48 -17.89
CA SER A 204 -37.56 -11.57 -18.12
C SER A 204 -38.21 -12.56 -17.16
N GLY A 205 -37.60 -13.74 -16.98
CA GLY A 205 -38.09 -14.78 -16.07
C GLY A 205 -38.11 -14.33 -14.61
N VAL A 206 -37.04 -13.67 -14.12
CA VAL A 206 -36.92 -13.24 -12.73
C VAL A 206 -37.72 -11.97 -12.44
N THR A 207 -37.76 -11.02 -13.38
CA THR A 207 -38.36 -9.69 -13.12
C THR A 207 -39.79 -9.53 -13.63
N GLY A 208 -40.27 -10.42 -14.48
CA GLY A 208 -41.56 -10.32 -15.14
C GLY A 208 -41.68 -9.21 -16.20
N LEU A 209 -40.54 -8.70 -16.71
CA LEU A 209 -40.52 -7.67 -17.74
C LEU A 209 -40.87 -8.26 -19.11
N SER A 210 -41.49 -7.44 -19.96
CA SER A 210 -41.64 -7.76 -21.37
C SER A 210 -40.30 -7.91 -22.09
N GLY A 211 -40.17 -8.71 -23.12
CA GLY A 211 -38.94 -8.88 -23.88
C GLY A 211 -38.26 -7.56 -24.29
N PRO A 212 -38.97 -6.61 -24.94
CA PRO A 212 -38.40 -5.32 -25.31
C PRO A 212 -37.92 -4.45 -24.11
N ASP A 213 -38.60 -4.55 -22.95
CA ASP A 213 -38.20 -3.84 -21.76
C ASP A 213 -36.97 -4.47 -21.10
N ALA A 214 -36.89 -5.79 -21.10
CA ALA A 214 -35.73 -6.53 -20.64
C ALA A 214 -34.50 -6.23 -21.53
N GLU A 215 -34.63 -6.22 -22.83
CA GLU A 215 -33.56 -5.86 -23.77
C GLU A 215 -33.01 -4.45 -23.47
N ARG A 216 -33.87 -3.44 -23.38
CA ARG A 216 -33.47 -2.07 -23.06
C ARG A 216 -32.75 -1.98 -21.72
N ARG A 217 -33.23 -2.72 -20.73
CA ARG A 217 -32.61 -2.77 -19.41
C ARG A 217 -31.21 -3.37 -19.48
N ILE A 218 -31.03 -4.46 -20.20
CA ILE A 218 -29.76 -5.15 -20.36
C ILE A 218 -28.76 -4.28 -21.10
N ASP A 219 -29.13 -3.63 -22.20
CA ASP A 219 -28.25 -2.75 -22.94
C ASP A 219 -27.73 -1.59 -22.04
N ASN A 220 -28.62 -1.01 -21.24
CA ASN A 220 -28.24 0.01 -20.27
C ASN A 220 -27.30 -0.53 -19.18
N VAL A 221 -27.53 -1.76 -18.71
CA VAL A 221 -26.69 -2.40 -17.67
C VAL A 221 -25.35 -2.79 -18.25
N ILE A 222 -25.28 -3.33 -19.47
CA ILE A 222 -24.01 -3.64 -20.16
C ILE A 222 -23.16 -2.36 -20.30
N ALA A 223 -23.76 -1.25 -20.74
CA ALA A 223 -23.06 0.03 -20.85
C ALA A 223 -22.57 0.52 -19.47
N GLY A 224 -23.40 0.39 -18.44
CA GLY A 224 -23.05 0.71 -17.06
C GLY A 224 -21.91 -0.16 -16.53
N ALA A 225 -21.97 -1.48 -16.74
CA ALA A 225 -20.95 -2.44 -16.34
C ALA A 225 -19.60 -2.15 -17.02
N LYS A 226 -19.59 -1.90 -18.33
CA LYS A 226 -18.39 -1.49 -19.06
C LYS A 226 -17.74 -0.24 -18.44
N THR A 227 -18.54 0.75 -18.12
CA THR A 227 -18.06 2.00 -17.48
C THR A 227 -17.52 1.73 -16.08
N ALA A 228 -18.20 0.90 -15.27
CA ALA A 228 -17.76 0.53 -13.93
C ALA A 228 -16.42 -0.21 -13.95
N ILE A 229 -16.28 -1.20 -14.84
CA ILE A 229 -15.05 -1.97 -15.01
C ILE A 229 -13.89 -1.08 -15.47
N ALA A 230 -14.11 -0.21 -16.47
CA ALA A 230 -13.09 0.71 -16.95
C ALA A 230 -12.60 1.67 -15.86
N ARG A 231 -13.53 2.18 -15.04
CA ARG A 231 -13.21 3.04 -13.89
C ARG A 231 -12.42 2.29 -12.83
N SER A 232 -12.86 1.11 -12.44
CA SER A 232 -12.16 0.25 -11.47
C SER A 232 -10.74 -0.07 -11.93
N ARG A 233 -10.58 -0.45 -13.20
CA ARG A 233 -9.26 -0.71 -13.79
C ARG A 233 -8.35 0.52 -13.74
N ARG A 234 -8.86 1.71 -14.08
CA ARG A 234 -8.09 2.95 -14.00
C ARG A 234 -7.66 3.25 -12.56
N SER A 235 -8.56 3.11 -11.60
CA SER A 235 -8.25 3.31 -10.17
C SER A 235 -7.19 2.33 -9.68
N ALA A 236 -7.30 1.05 -10.06
CA ALA A 236 -6.31 0.03 -9.71
C ALA A 236 -4.93 0.33 -10.31
N ILE A 237 -4.86 0.82 -11.55
CA ILE A 237 -3.61 1.23 -12.19
C ILE A 237 -2.98 2.40 -11.43
N ILE A 238 -3.76 3.46 -11.14
CA ILE A 238 -3.27 4.62 -10.38
C ILE A 238 -2.76 4.18 -9.01
N ALA A 239 -3.51 3.34 -8.29
CA ALA A 239 -3.10 2.83 -6.99
C ALA A 239 -1.80 2.01 -7.07
N ALA A 240 -1.69 1.10 -8.04
CA ALA A 240 -0.50 0.28 -8.22
C ALA A 240 0.75 1.12 -8.52
N PHE A 241 0.65 2.10 -9.43
CA PHE A 241 1.76 3.01 -9.72
C PHE A 241 2.12 3.88 -8.51
N SER A 242 1.12 4.37 -7.76
CA SER A 242 1.36 5.17 -6.55
C SER A 242 2.07 4.38 -5.46
N ILE A 243 1.68 3.12 -5.25
CA ILE A 243 2.34 2.22 -4.30
C ILE A 243 3.78 1.94 -4.73
N ALA A 244 3.99 1.59 -6.01
CA ALA A 244 5.33 1.34 -6.53
C ALA A 244 6.24 2.57 -6.39
N ALA A 245 5.74 3.75 -6.76
CA ALA A 245 6.47 5.01 -6.63
C ALA A 245 6.81 5.31 -5.15
N SER A 246 5.85 5.12 -4.23
CA SER A 246 6.08 5.36 -2.79
C SER A 246 7.15 4.42 -2.24
N ILE A 247 7.15 3.15 -2.64
CA ILE A 247 8.16 2.17 -2.19
C ILE A 247 9.55 2.56 -2.73
N LEU A 248 9.67 2.89 -4.02
CA LEU A 248 10.95 3.27 -4.63
C LEU A 248 11.50 4.58 -4.05
N LEU A 249 10.67 5.61 -3.93
CA LEU A 249 11.07 6.88 -3.31
C LEU A 249 11.42 6.67 -1.84
N GLY A 250 10.71 5.80 -1.14
CA GLY A 250 11.00 5.41 0.23
C GLY A 250 12.39 4.79 0.39
N ALA A 251 12.82 3.94 -0.55
CA ALA A 251 14.18 3.38 -0.55
C ALA A 251 15.25 4.48 -0.68
N ALA A 252 15.06 5.39 -1.65
CA ALA A 252 16.00 6.49 -1.86
C ALA A 252 16.09 7.40 -0.62
N VAL A 253 14.94 7.78 -0.06
CA VAL A 253 14.91 8.63 1.14
C VAL A 253 15.51 7.94 2.35
N ALA A 254 15.23 6.64 2.54
CA ALA A 254 15.84 5.87 3.65
C ALA A 254 17.37 5.84 3.54
N TRP A 255 17.91 5.68 2.33
CA TRP A 255 19.35 5.76 2.08
C TRP A 255 19.93 7.11 2.49
N PHE A 256 19.42 8.20 1.91
CA PHE A 256 19.95 9.54 2.17
C PHE A 256 19.75 9.97 3.62
N ALA A 257 18.61 9.66 4.21
CA ALA A 257 18.33 9.97 5.61
C ALA A 257 19.26 9.20 6.57
N ALA A 258 19.62 7.95 6.23
CA ALA A 258 20.57 7.18 7.02
C ALA A 258 21.99 7.75 6.94
N CYS A 259 22.43 8.18 5.76
CA CYS A 259 23.72 8.90 5.62
C CYS A 259 23.73 10.17 6.48
N GLU A 260 22.66 10.94 6.47
CA GLU A 260 22.52 12.15 7.29
C GLU A 260 22.48 11.81 8.78
N GLY A 261 21.76 10.76 9.18
CA GLY A 261 21.76 10.24 10.55
C GLY A 261 23.17 9.84 11.03
N GLY A 262 23.95 9.21 10.15
CA GLY A 262 25.34 8.86 10.38
C GLY A 262 26.24 10.08 10.56
N ARG A 263 26.12 11.09 9.72
CA ARG A 263 26.85 12.35 9.83
C ARG A 263 26.58 13.03 11.18
N HIS A 264 25.33 13.11 11.60
CA HIS A 264 24.96 13.67 12.90
C HIS A 264 25.48 12.84 14.09
N ARG A 265 25.59 11.51 13.94
CA ARG A 265 26.24 10.64 14.93
C ARG A 265 27.72 10.98 15.08
N ASP A 266 28.41 11.23 13.96
CA ASP A 266 29.85 11.47 13.93
C ASP A 266 30.22 12.93 14.23
N GLY A 267 29.25 13.75 14.66
CA GLY A 267 29.45 15.12 15.14
C GLY A 267 29.46 16.18 14.04
N ALA A 268 29.06 15.85 12.81
CA ALA A 268 28.87 16.87 11.77
C ALA A 268 27.70 17.80 12.13
N GLU A 269 27.94 19.10 12.10
CA GLU A 269 26.84 20.06 12.28
C GLU A 269 25.83 19.94 11.12
N PRO A 270 24.53 20.09 11.42
CA PRO A 270 23.50 20.08 10.37
C PRO A 270 23.80 21.15 9.31
N GLY A 271 23.85 20.75 8.02
CA GLY A 271 24.21 21.64 6.92
C GLY A 271 23.36 22.92 6.80
N TRP A 272 22.15 22.94 7.37
CA TRP A 272 21.30 24.12 7.45
C TRP A 272 21.72 25.12 8.55
N LEU A 273 22.60 24.73 9.48
CA LEU A 273 23.21 25.58 10.49
C LEU A 273 24.55 26.19 10.03
N THR A 274 25.19 25.62 9.01
CA THR A 274 26.51 26.05 8.52
C THR A 274 26.50 27.27 7.63
N ASN A 275 25.32 27.85 7.32
CA ASN A 275 25.20 29.12 6.62
C ASN A 275 25.45 30.34 7.54
N ARG A 276 26.16 30.11 8.67
CA ARG A 276 26.60 31.20 9.53
C ARG A 276 27.80 31.86 8.85
N PRO A 277 27.74 33.13 8.50
CA PRO A 277 28.93 33.81 7.94
C PRO A 277 30.05 33.72 9.01
N LEU A 278 31.18 33.17 8.60
CA LEU A 278 32.39 33.12 9.47
C LEU A 278 32.61 34.50 10.06
N THR A 279 32.70 34.58 11.38
CA THR A 279 33.03 35.84 12.06
C THR A 279 34.44 36.26 11.68
N ALA A 280 34.72 37.55 11.60
CA ALA A 280 36.01 38.10 11.19
C ALA A 280 37.21 37.50 11.99
N ARG A 281 36.94 36.98 13.21
CA ARG A 281 37.91 36.32 14.07
C ARG A 281 38.30 34.91 13.61
N GLU A 282 37.41 34.20 12.91
CA GLU A 282 37.68 32.88 12.33
C GLU A 282 38.36 32.96 10.96
N GLN A 283 38.31 34.10 10.31
CA GLN A 283 38.97 34.40 9.04
C GLN A 283 40.43 34.82 9.21
N GLY A 284 40.98 34.88 10.47
CA GLY A 284 42.36 35.26 10.70
C GLY A 284 42.72 36.67 10.25
N ILE A 285 41.75 37.56 10.16
CA ILE A 285 41.98 38.97 9.81
C ILE A 285 42.28 39.71 11.12
N PRO A 286 43.49 40.35 11.25
CA PRO A 286 43.90 40.99 12.47
C PRO A 286 43.01 42.18 12.87
#